data_f26b584e9047adb0289d3228e8463a9e
#
_entry.id   f26b584e9047adb0289d3228e8463a9e
#
_cell.length_a   1.000
_cell.length_b   1.000
_cell.length_c   1.000
_cell.angle_alpha   90.00
_cell.angle_beta   90.00
_cell.angle_gamma   90.00
#
_symmetry.space_group_name_H-M   'P 1'
#
loop_
_entity.id
_entity.type
_entity.pdbx_description
1 polymer ?
#
loop_
_entity_poly.entity_id
_entity_poly.type
_entity_poly.pdbx_seq_one_letter_code
_entity_poly.pdbx_strand_id
1 'polypeptide(L)'
;MTETPEPTRRRWARAALATTLTLATLDLLWLGVIARPFYDAALGPLKRDPVHVPAAVVFYVFYIAAVLRRAVAPAGSVRDAARRGAAMGLFAYATYELTNWAVLRDWPAVLVPVDILWGVALTAAAGAAGYAASGAAVQNESSQRRNSAGK
;
A
#
# COMPACT_ATOMS: atom_id res chain seq x y z
N MET A 1 -12.70 -18.52 29.43
CA MET A 1 -11.34 -18.56 28.85
C MET A 1 -10.96 -17.13 28.53
N THR A 2 -10.10 -16.52 29.34
CA THR A 2 -9.60 -15.16 29.10
C THR A 2 -8.46 -15.27 28.09
N GLU A 3 -8.74 -14.93 26.83
CA GLU A 3 -7.67 -14.77 25.83
C GLU A 3 -6.70 -13.69 26.31
N THR A 4 -5.46 -14.08 26.54
CA THR A 4 -4.38 -13.12 26.82
C THR A 4 -4.18 -12.21 25.62
N PRO A 5 -4.13 -10.88 25.80
CA PRO A 5 -3.91 -9.97 24.69
C PRO A 5 -2.62 -10.34 23.95
N GLU A 6 -2.72 -10.50 22.62
CA GLU A 6 -1.55 -10.82 21.81
C GLU A 6 -0.49 -9.70 21.93
N PRO A 7 0.81 -10.02 22.08
CA PRO A 7 1.86 -9.03 22.23
C PRO A 7 1.85 -8.03 21.05
N THR A 8 1.92 -6.75 21.35
CA THR A 8 1.92 -5.64 20.36
C THR A 8 2.93 -5.88 19.24
N ARG A 9 4.10 -6.45 19.55
CA ARG A 9 5.15 -6.79 18.56
C ARG A 9 4.66 -7.80 17.50
N ARG A 10 3.91 -8.82 17.90
CA ARG A 10 3.36 -9.81 16.96
C ARG A 10 2.33 -9.21 16.02
N ARG A 11 1.47 -8.33 16.52
CA ARG A 11 0.48 -7.61 15.71
C ARG A 11 1.15 -6.78 14.60
N TRP A 12 2.17 -6.01 14.96
CA TRP A 12 2.92 -5.20 14.01
C TRP A 12 3.71 -6.04 13.00
N ALA A 13 4.30 -7.15 13.44
CA ALA A 13 4.98 -8.06 12.53
C ALA A 13 4.03 -8.65 11.48
N ARG A 14 2.82 -9.08 11.88
CA ARG A 14 1.81 -9.58 10.94
C ARG A 14 1.30 -8.49 10.01
N ALA A 15 1.03 -7.29 10.52
CA ALA A 15 0.65 -6.16 9.70
C ALA A 15 1.73 -5.82 8.67
N ALA A 16 2.98 -5.73 9.09
CA ALA A 16 4.11 -5.46 8.20
C ALA A 16 4.26 -6.55 7.14
N LEU A 17 4.21 -7.81 7.52
CA LEU A 17 4.30 -8.93 6.60
C LEU A 17 3.16 -8.90 5.55
N ALA A 18 1.92 -8.73 5.99
CA ALA A 18 0.77 -8.69 5.09
C ALA A 18 0.84 -7.48 4.14
N THR A 19 1.18 -6.29 4.65
CA THR A 19 1.38 -5.10 3.82
C THR A 19 2.48 -5.32 2.78
N THR A 20 3.62 -5.87 3.19
CA THR A 20 4.77 -6.14 2.29
C THR A 20 4.39 -7.16 1.22
N LEU A 21 3.80 -8.28 1.61
CA LEU A 21 3.40 -9.32 0.66
C LEU A 21 2.36 -8.81 -0.34
N THR A 22 1.39 -8.03 0.12
CA THR A 22 0.36 -7.46 -0.76
C THR A 22 0.99 -6.49 -1.77
N LEU A 23 1.81 -5.54 -1.31
CA LEU A 23 2.51 -4.61 -2.18
C LEU A 23 3.39 -5.34 -3.19
N ALA A 24 4.27 -6.23 -2.72
CA ALA A 24 5.22 -6.93 -3.58
C ALA A 24 4.49 -7.82 -4.61
N THR A 25 3.49 -8.60 -4.18
CA THR A 25 2.77 -9.50 -5.08
C THR A 25 2.00 -8.73 -6.14
N LEU A 26 1.25 -7.69 -5.75
CA LEU A 26 0.46 -6.92 -6.70
C LEU A 26 1.34 -6.12 -7.67
N ASP A 27 2.42 -5.49 -7.18
CA ASP A 27 3.34 -4.75 -8.05
C ASP A 27 4.11 -5.66 -9.01
N LEU A 28 4.62 -6.80 -8.54
CA LEU A 28 5.29 -7.76 -9.40
C LEU A 28 4.34 -8.32 -10.47
N LEU A 29 3.09 -8.60 -10.10
CA LEU A 29 2.09 -9.05 -11.05
C LEU A 29 1.73 -7.96 -12.07
N TRP A 30 1.53 -6.73 -11.62
CA TRP A 30 1.19 -5.60 -12.46
C TRP A 30 2.34 -5.22 -13.40
N LEU A 31 3.48 -4.84 -12.84
CA LEU A 31 4.63 -4.35 -13.61
C LEU A 31 5.37 -5.46 -14.35
N GLY A 32 5.38 -6.67 -13.79
CA GLY A 32 6.12 -7.80 -14.36
C GLY A 32 5.35 -8.60 -15.40
N VAL A 33 4.01 -8.61 -15.31
CA VAL A 33 3.16 -9.48 -16.16
C VAL A 33 2.08 -8.69 -16.87
N ILE A 34 1.14 -8.07 -16.13
CA ILE A 34 -0.10 -7.52 -16.72
C ILE A 34 0.18 -6.27 -17.55
N ALA A 35 0.84 -5.29 -16.98
CA ALA A 35 1.07 -3.99 -17.60
C ALA A 35 2.46 -3.86 -18.24
N ARG A 36 3.29 -4.90 -18.17
CA ARG A 36 4.65 -4.87 -18.71
C ARG A 36 4.73 -4.40 -20.16
N PRO A 37 3.95 -4.94 -21.13
CA PRO A 37 4.02 -4.46 -22.51
C PRO A 37 3.65 -2.99 -22.66
N PHE A 38 2.70 -2.52 -21.86
CA PHE A 38 2.29 -1.12 -21.84
C PHE A 38 3.41 -0.19 -21.36
N TYR A 39 4.08 -0.56 -20.24
CA TYR A 39 5.21 0.23 -19.74
C TYR A 39 6.42 0.16 -20.65
N ASP A 40 6.71 -1.00 -21.25
CA ASP A 40 7.80 -1.13 -22.22
C ASP A 40 7.59 -0.23 -23.43
N ALA A 41 6.36 -0.17 -23.93
CA ALA A 41 6.02 0.71 -25.05
C ALA A 41 6.01 2.20 -24.68
N ALA A 42 5.48 2.54 -23.50
CA ALA A 42 5.33 3.91 -23.08
C ALA A 42 6.67 4.55 -22.67
N LEU A 43 7.47 3.86 -21.84
CA LEU A 43 8.73 4.38 -21.34
C LEU A 43 9.87 4.27 -22.34
N GLY A 44 9.87 3.24 -23.20
CA GLY A 44 10.91 3.06 -24.22
C GLY A 44 12.31 3.22 -23.65
N PRO A 45 13.12 4.15 -24.21
CA PRO A 45 14.51 4.37 -23.79
C PRO A 45 14.65 4.97 -22.37
N LEU A 46 13.58 5.48 -21.76
CA LEU A 46 13.62 5.97 -20.38
C LEU A 46 13.66 4.82 -19.38
N LYS A 47 13.21 3.63 -19.78
CA LYS A 47 13.21 2.46 -18.93
C LYS A 47 14.62 1.93 -18.73
N ARG A 48 15.02 1.82 -17.46
CA ARG A 48 16.32 1.22 -17.10
C ARG A 48 16.25 -0.32 -17.14
N ASP A 49 17.18 -0.94 -17.84
CA ASP A 49 17.39 -2.40 -17.85
C ASP A 49 18.87 -2.70 -17.64
N PRO A 50 19.28 -3.45 -16.60
CA PRO A 50 18.44 -3.97 -15.50
C PRO A 50 17.97 -2.88 -14.52
N VAL A 51 16.89 -3.17 -13.79
CA VAL A 51 16.36 -2.31 -12.73
C VAL A 51 17.41 -2.04 -11.64
N HIS A 52 17.46 -0.80 -11.13
CA HIS A 52 18.36 -0.44 -10.03
C HIS A 52 17.79 -0.91 -8.69
N VAL A 53 18.07 -2.17 -8.35
CA VAL A 53 17.55 -2.87 -7.17
C VAL A 53 17.73 -2.10 -5.85
N PRO A 54 18.91 -1.50 -5.55
CA PRO A 54 19.06 -0.75 -4.29
C PRO A 54 18.06 0.39 -4.13
N ALA A 55 17.77 1.14 -5.20
CA ALA A 55 16.78 2.23 -5.15
C ALA A 55 15.36 1.68 -4.92
N ALA A 56 15.02 0.57 -5.58
CA ALA A 56 13.73 -0.09 -5.38
C ALA A 56 13.56 -0.57 -3.93
N VAL A 57 14.57 -1.19 -3.34
CA VAL A 57 14.54 -1.65 -1.94
C VAL A 57 14.34 -0.46 -0.98
N VAL A 58 15.10 0.62 -1.15
CA VAL A 58 14.96 1.83 -0.34
C VAL A 58 13.54 2.39 -0.44
N PHE A 59 13.00 2.51 -1.67
CA PHE A 59 11.62 2.95 -1.88
C PHE A 59 10.62 2.08 -1.14
N TYR A 60 10.68 0.75 -1.30
CA TYR A 60 9.73 -0.15 -0.65
C TYR A 60 9.80 -0.09 0.88
N VAL A 61 11.00 0.01 1.47
CA VAL A 61 11.16 0.16 2.92
C VAL A 61 10.44 1.41 3.41
N PHE A 62 10.69 2.56 2.79
CA PHE A 62 10.02 3.82 3.15
C PHE A 62 8.51 3.76 2.91
N TYR A 63 8.09 3.20 1.78
CA TYR A 63 6.68 3.15 1.41
C TYR A 63 5.88 2.24 2.34
N ILE A 64 6.38 1.05 2.65
CA ILE A 64 5.77 0.11 3.61
C ILE A 64 5.66 0.77 5.00
N ALA A 65 6.73 1.40 5.48
CA ALA A 65 6.71 2.11 6.75
C ALA A 65 5.66 3.24 6.77
N ALA A 66 5.52 3.98 5.67
CA ALA A 66 4.51 5.02 5.53
C ALA A 66 3.09 4.45 5.53
N VAL A 67 2.82 3.36 4.79
CA VAL A 67 1.51 2.66 4.78
C VAL A 67 1.15 2.19 6.19
N LEU A 68 2.09 1.55 6.88
CA LEU A 68 1.85 1.08 8.25
C LEU A 68 1.52 2.24 9.20
N ARG A 69 2.23 3.36 9.10
CA ARG A 69 2.04 4.52 9.99
C ARG A 69 0.83 5.37 9.64
N ARG A 70 0.47 5.50 8.37
CA ARG A 70 -0.55 6.44 7.90
C ARG A 70 -1.87 5.79 7.56
N ALA A 71 -1.86 4.54 7.10
CA ALA A 71 -3.05 3.81 6.72
C ALA A 71 -3.47 2.76 7.76
N VAL A 72 -2.51 1.95 8.28
CA VAL A 72 -2.83 0.83 9.18
C VAL A 72 -2.98 1.28 10.63
N ALA A 73 -1.98 2.02 11.17
CA ALA A 73 -1.93 2.38 12.60
C ALA A 73 -3.15 3.17 13.09
N PRO A 74 -3.61 4.23 12.39
CA PRO A 74 -4.71 5.06 12.85
C PRO A 74 -6.08 4.53 12.45
N ALA A 75 -6.17 3.40 11.74
CA ALA A 75 -7.44 2.90 11.22
C ALA A 75 -8.31 2.28 12.31
N GLY A 76 -9.61 2.55 12.24
CA GLY A 76 -10.62 1.93 13.09
C GLY A 76 -11.28 0.70 12.46
N SER A 77 -11.10 0.45 11.17
CA SER A 77 -11.65 -0.67 10.43
C SER A 77 -10.83 -0.98 9.17
N VAL A 78 -11.06 -2.17 8.58
CA VAL A 78 -10.48 -2.53 7.27
C VAL A 78 -10.83 -1.49 6.20
N ARG A 79 -12.08 -1.02 6.18
CA ARG A 79 -12.54 0.00 5.23
C ARG A 79 -11.85 1.35 5.44
N ASP A 80 -11.62 1.75 6.70
CA ASP A 80 -10.90 2.98 7.03
C ASP A 80 -9.43 2.86 6.61
N ALA A 81 -8.77 1.72 6.87
CA ALA A 81 -7.41 1.46 6.42
C ALA A 81 -7.29 1.50 4.88
N ALA A 82 -8.25 0.91 4.16
CA ALA A 82 -8.30 0.97 2.71
C ALA A 82 -8.44 2.41 2.20
N ARG A 83 -9.34 3.23 2.77
CA ARG A 83 -9.52 4.64 2.39
C ARG A 83 -8.28 5.49 2.64
N ARG A 84 -7.62 5.29 3.79
CA ARG A 84 -6.36 5.97 4.12
C ARG A 84 -5.24 5.56 3.17
N GLY A 85 -5.17 4.26 2.85
CA GLY A 85 -4.26 3.72 1.85
C GLY A 85 -4.52 4.33 0.47
N ALA A 86 -5.78 4.38 0.03
CA ALA A 86 -6.17 5.00 -1.24
C ALA A 86 -5.75 6.47 -1.33
N ALA A 87 -6.01 7.25 -0.28
CA ALA A 87 -5.60 8.67 -0.24
C ALA A 87 -4.07 8.84 -0.26
N MET A 88 -3.35 7.97 0.44
CA MET A 88 -1.88 7.97 0.41
C MET A 88 -1.34 7.58 -0.96
N GLY A 89 -1.92 6.55 -1.59
CA GLY A 89 -1.56 6.10 -2.94
C GLY A 89 -1.81 7.20 -3.97
N LEU A 90 -2.98 7.85 -3.91
CA LEU A 90 -3.29 9.01 -4.74
C LEU A 90 -2.21 10.09 -4.62
N PHE A 91 -1.88 10.50 -3.39
CA PHE A 91 -0.90 11.55 -3.16
C PHE A 91 0.50 11.18 -3.68
N ALA A 92 0.97 9.96 -3.37
CA ALA A 92 2.31 9.52 -3.75
C ALA A 92 2.46 9.39 -5.27
N TYR A 93 1.52 8.71 -5.92
CA TYR A 93 1.59 8.46 -7.37
C TYR A 93 1.27 9.72 -8.17
N ALA A 94 0.30 10.54 -7.74
CA ALA A 94 0.06 11.82 -8.40
C ALA A 94 1.26 12.77 -8.29
N THR A 95 1.94 12.81 -7.13
CA THR A 95 3.15 13.60 -6.97
C THR A 95 4.24 13.13 -7.94
N TYR A 96 4.49 11.82 -8.01
CA TYR A 96 5.47 11.23 -8.92
C TYR A 96 5.13 11.53 -10.38
N GLU A 97 3.93 11.18 -10.82
CA GLU A 97 3.51 11.31 -12.20
C GLU A 97 3.45 12.76 -12.69
N LEU A 98 2.78 13.63 -11.91
CA LEU A 98 2.61 15.03 -12.32
C LEU A 98 3.94 15.81 -12.28
N THR A 99 4.83 15.51 -11.34
CA THR A 99 6.15 16.16 -11.32
C THR A 99 7.02 15.69 -12.48
N ASN A 100 7.05 14.39 -12.80
CA ASN A 100 7.77 13.89 -13.97
C ASN A 100 7.21 14.50 -15.26
N TRP A 101 5.89 14.52 -15.43
CA TRP A 101 5.26 15.11 -16.60
C TRP A 101 5.53 16.61 -16.73
N ALA A 102 5.64 17.32 -15.62
CA ALA A 102 5.95 18.75 -15.62
C ALA A 102 7.41 19.06 -16.01
N VAL A 103 8.37 18.20 -15.64
CA VAL A 103 9.80 18.51 -15.77
C VAL A 103 10.53 17.70 -16.84
N LEU A 104 10.00 16.56 -17.26
CA LEU A 104 10.60 15.71 -18.27
C LEU A 104 9.87 15.88 -19.60
N ARG A 105 10.65 16.22 -20.65
CA ARG A 105 10.10 16.54 -21.98
C ARG A 105 9.31 15.40 -22.60
N ASP A 106 9.79 14.18 -22.48
CA ASP A 106 9.24 13.00 -23.14
C ASP A 106 8.53 12.05 -22.16
N TRP A 107 8.02 12.59 -21.03
CA TRP A 107 7.25 11.77 -20.10
C TRP A 107 5.90 11.37 -20.72
N PRO A 108 5.58 10.06 -20.79
CA PRO A 108 4.37 9.61 -21.48
C PRO A 108 3.10 9.99 -20.72
N ALA A 109 2.34 10.95 -21.22
CA ALA A 109 1.11 11.43 -20.57
C ALA A 109 0.08 10.32 -20.31
N VAL A 110 0.10 9.23 -21.09
CA VAL A 110 -0.79 8.07 -20.93
C VAL A 110 -0.50 7.30 -19.63
N LEU A 111 0.72 7.35 -19.10
CA LEU A 111 1.07 6.72 -17.82
C LEU A 111 0.38 7.41 -16.63
N VAL A 112 0.24 8.74 -16.70
CA VAL A 112 -0.22 9.55 -15.57
C VAL A 112 -1.52 9.02 -14.94
N PRO A 113 -2.64 8.87 -15.66
CA PRO A 113 -3.87 8.35 -15.06
C PRO A 113 -3.76 6.87 -14.67
N VAL A 114 -3.02 6.07 -15.42
CA VAL A 114 -2.89 4.62 -15.17
C VAL A 114 -2.15 4.38 -13.86
N ASP A 115 -1.02 5.03 -13.65
CA ASP A 115 -0.20 4.88 -12.45
C ASP A 115 -0.89 5.46 -11.21
N ILE A 116 -1.55 6.60 -11.35
CA ILE A 116 -2.32 7.18 -10.23
C ILE A 116 -3.42 6.21 -9.79
N LEU A 117 -4.21 5.67 -10.72
CA LEU A 117 -5.27 4.70 -10.40
C LEU A 117 -4.71 3.41 -9.81
N TRP A 118 -3.61 2.91 -10.37
CA TRP A 118 -2.91 1.76 -9.81
C TRP A 118 -2.42 2.02 -8.38
N GLY A 119 -1.76 3.14 -8.14
CA GLY A 119 -1.26 3.51 -6.81
C GLY A 119 -2.38 3.62 -5.77
N VAL A 120 -3.55 4.15 -6.16
CA VAL A 120 -4.75 4.19 -5.31
C VAL A 120 -5.21 2.77 -4.95
N ALA A 121 -5.37 1.89 -5.95
CA ALA A 121 -5.85 0.52 -5.73
C ALA A 121 -4.86 -0.33 -4.92
N LEU A 122 -3.59 -0.29 -5.30
CA LEU A 122 -2.50 -1.01 -4.66
C LEU A 122 -2.37 -0.64 -3.17
N THR A 123 -2.34 0.66 -2.88
CA THR A 123 -2.11 1.12 -1.51
C THR A 123 -3.35 0.93 -0.63
N ALA A 124 -4.55 1.01 -1.22
CA ALA A 124 -5.79 0.65 -0.53
C ALA A 124 -5.79 -0.84 -0.12
N ALA A 125 -5.42 -1.72 -1.04
CA ALA A 125 -5.33 -3.16 -0.78
C ALA A 125 -4.28 -3.48 0.30
N ALA A 126 -3.11 -2.87 0.22
CA ALA A 126 -2.02 -3.05 1.19
C ALA A 126 -2.40 -2.56 2.59
N GLY A 127 -3.07 -1.40 2.69
CA GLY A 127 -3.59 -0.87 3.95
C GLY A 127 -4.65 -1.78 4.57
N ALA A 128 -5.60 -2.25 3.76
CA ALA A 128 -6.65 -3.18 4.18
C ALA A 128 -6.07 -4.50 4.70
N ALA A 129 -5.14 -5.11 3.94
CA ALA A 129 -4.49 -6.36 4.31
C ALA A 129 -3.66 -6.23 5.60
N GLY A 130 -2.89 -5.15 5.73
CA GLY A 130 -2.10 -4.86 6.93
C GLY A 130 -2.97 -4.71 8.18
N TYR A 131 -4.08 -3.97 8.06
CA TYR A 131 -5.02 -3.81 9.18
C TYR A 131 -5.70 -5.13 9.55
N ALA A 132 -6.20 -5.89 8.57
CA ALA A 132 -6.83 -7.18 8.80
C ALA A 132 -5.89 -8.15 9.53
N ALA A 133 -4.63 -8.23 9.08
CA ALA A 133 -3.61 -9.11 9.68
C ALA A 133 -3.18 -8.66 11.08
N SER A 134 -3.36 -7.38 11.43
CA SER A 134 -3.00 -6.86 12.76
C SER A 134 -3.87 -7.40 13.90
N GLY A 135 -5.02 -8.02 13.60
CA GLY A 135 -5.99 -8.48 14.61
C GLY A 135 -6.78 -7.35 15.29
N ALA A 136 -6.60 -6.09 14.86
CA ALA A 136 -7.29 -4.94 15.45
C ALA A 136 -8.83 -5.00 15.25
N ALA A 137 -9.29 -5.60 14.17
CA ALA A 137 -10.72 -5.79 13.91
C ALA A 137 -11.40 -6.62 15.00
N VAL A 138 -10.81 -7.76 15.37
CA VAL A 138 -11.34 -8.66 16.40
C VAL A 138 -11.38 -7.99 17.77
N GLN A 139 -10.38 -7.19 18.12
CA GLN A 139 -10.34 -6.47 19.40
C GLN A 139 -11.38 -5.35 19.48
N ASN A 140 -11.63 -4.63 18.40
CA ASN A 140 -12.66 -3.59 18.35
C ASN A 140 -14.07 -4.19 18.54
N GLU A 141 -14.36 -5.28 17.86
CA GLU A 141 -15.66 -5.97 18.00
C GLU A 141 -15.88 -6.50 19.42
N SER A 142 -14.86 -7.11 20.02
CA SER A 142 -14.94 -7.63 21.38
C SER A 142 -15.10 -6.53 22.43
N SER A 143 -14.50 -5.36 22.21
CA SER A 143 -14.65 -4.19 23.09
C SER A 143 -16.04 -3.57 22.95
N GLN A 144 -16.59 -3.48 21.75
CA GLN A 144 -17.96 -2.99 21.51
C GLN A 144 -19.01 -3.90 22.14
N ARG A 145 -18.88 -5.23 21.99
CA ARG A 145 -19.79 -6.21 22.62
C ARG A 145 -19.78 -6.12 24.15
N ARG A 146 -18.62 -5.92 24.78
CA ARG A 146 -18.53 -5.72 26.23
C ARG A 146 -19.22 -4.43 26.68
N ASN A 147 -19.06 -3.35 25.95
CA ASN A 147 -19.69 -2.07 26.27
C ASN A 147 -21.22 -2.08 26.09
N SER A 148 -21.73 -2.86 25.14
CA SER A 148 -23.17 -3.02 24.93
C SER A 148 -23.84 -3.96 25.92
N ALA A 149 -23.12 -4.93 26.49
CA ALA A 149 -23.62 -5.86 27.49
C ALA A 149 -23.59 -5.30 28.94
N GLY A 150 -22.91 -4.17 29.15
CA GLY A 150 -22.81 -3.49 30.45
C GLY A 150 -23.76 -2.30 30.64
N LYS A 151 -24.67 -2.06 29.66
CA LYS A 151 -25.76 -1.08 29.75
C LYS A 151 -27.10 -1.78 29.88
#